data_bebf384abfe6e6c394697d7d68cfe275
#
_entry.id   bebf384abfe6e6c394697d7d68cfe275
#
_cell.length_a   1.000
_cell.length_b   1.000
_cell.length_c   1.000
_cell.angle_alpha   90.00
_cell.angle_beta   90.00
_cell.angle_gamma   90.00
#
_symmetry.space_group_name_H-M   'P 1'
#
loop_
_entity.id
_entity.type
_entity.pdbx_description
1 polymer ?
#
loop_
_entity_poly.entity_id
_entity_poly.type
_entity_poly.pdbx_seq_one_letter_code
_entity_poly.pdbx_strand_id
1 'polypeptide(L)'
;MADLTQEEWAEQLKNDDKGVIIDVRTYAEFEEGHIPEAKQIDIYNGAEFLKQAKELDPEKNYYVYCRSGGRSAQACMLLNSVGVKNAYNLKGGITEWEGEIVE
;
A
#
# COMPACT_ATOMS: atom_id res chain seq x y z
N MET A 1 0.01 -0.05 12.71
CA MET A 1 -0.32 -0.78 11.46
C MET A 1 -1.51 -1.69 11.72
N ALA A 2 -2.44 -1.75 10.79
CA ALA A 2 -3.61 -2.62 10.92
C ALA A 2 -3.80 -3.42 9.64
N ASP A 3 -4.13 -4.71 9.80
CA ASP A 3 -4.55 -5.56 8.69
C ASP A 3 -6.05 -5.43 8.55
N LEU A 4 -6.50 -4.96 7.39
CA LEU A 4 -7.92 -4.77 7.13
C LEU A 4 -8.38 -5.75 6.04
N THR A 5 -9.60 -6.24 6.17
CA THR A 5 -10.21 -7.01 5.07
C THR A 5 -10.38 -6.08 3.88
N GLN A 6 -10.58 -6.64 2.68
CA GLN A 6 -10.74 -5.78 1.51
C GLN A 6 -11.98 -4.89 1.62
N GLU A 7 -13.03 -5.36 2.26
CA GLU A 7 -14.23 -4.56 2.48
C GLU A 7 -13.93 -3.36 3.38
N GLU A 8 -13.22 -3.60 4.49
CA GLU A 8 -12.84 -2.55 5.44
C GLU A 8 -11.87 -1.55 4.80
N TRP A 9 -10.87 -2.08 4.11
CA TRP A 9 -9.82 -1.29 3.47
C TRP A 9 -10.44 -0.37 2.40
N ALA A 10 -11.27 -0.94 1.52
CA ALA A 10 -11.92 -0.20 0.45
C ALA A 10 -12.90 0.85 0.98
N GLU A 11 -13.71 0.48 1.97
CA GLU A 11 -14.69 1.39 2.54
C GLU A 11 -14.02 2.55 3.27
N GLN A 12 -12.98 2.25 4.05
CA GLN A 12 -12.25 3.29 4.75
C GLN A 12 -11.58 4.25 3.77
N LEU A 13 -10.95 3.70 2.73
CA LEU A 13 -10.29 4.50 1.69
C LEU A 13 -11.29 5.42 0.98
N LYS A 14 -12.46 4.87 0.66
CA LYS A 14 -13.51 5.63 -0.04
C LYS A 14 -13.92 6.89 0.72
N ASN A 15 -13.91 6.81 2.05
CA ASN A 15 -14.34 7.91 2.92
C ASN A 15 -13.17 8.73 3.45
N ASP A 16 -11.96 8.54 2.91
CA ASP A 16 -10.75 9.15 3.43
C ASP A 16 -10.15 10.09 2.38
N ASP A 17 -10.34 11.40 2.54
CA ASP A 17 -9.83 12.39 1.61
C ASP A 17 -8.31 12.57 1.69
N LYS A 18 -7.67 11.94 2.69
CA LYS A 18 -6.20 11.93 2.83
C LYS A 18 -5.62 10.56 2.49
N GLY A 19 -6.42 9.67 1.91
CA GLY A 19 -5.97 8.33 1.58
C GLY A 19 -5.05 8.30 0.36
N VAL A 20 -3.96 7.56 0.47
CA VAL A 20 -3.01 7.32 -0.63
C VAL A 20 -2.79 5.83 -0.73
N ILE A 21 -2.91 5.28 -1.93
CA ILE A 21 -2.71 3.84 -2.16
C ILE A 21 -1.26 3.60 -2.57
N ILE A 22 -0.62 2.62 -1.94
CA ILE A 22 0.75 2.24 -2.29
C ILE A 22 0.80 0.76 -2.65
N ASP A 23 1.32 0.48 -3.85
CA ASP A 23 1.62 -0.86 -4.33
C ASP A 23 3.10 -1.11 -4.09
N VAL A 24 3.44 -2.07 -3.23
CA VAL A 24 4.85 -2.32 -2.88
C VAL A 24 5.46 -3.49 -3.65
N ARG A 25 4.80 -3.90 -4.73
CA ARG A 25 5.31 -4.97 -5.59
C ARG A 25 6.35 -4.41 -6.57
N THR A 26 6.96 -5.31 -7.34
CA THR A 26 7.89 -4.90 -8.39
C THR A 26 7.14 -4.15 -9.49
N TYR A 27 7.86 -3.38 -10.28
CA TYR A 27 7.28 -2.65 -11.39
C TYR A 27 6.64 -3.59 -12.42
N ALA A 28 7.27 -4.74 -12.67
CA ALA A 28 6.73 -5.74 -13.60
C ALA A 28 5.36 -6.25 -13.13
N GLU A 29 5.21 -6.51 -11.84
CA GLU A 29 3.91 -6.91 -11.28
C GLU A 29 2.88 -5.80 -11.42
N PHE A 30 3.30 -4.57 -11.15
CA PHE A 30 2.45 -3.40 -11.23
C PHE A 30 1.91 -3.21 -12.65
N GLU A 31 2.76 -3.39 -13.66
CA GLU A 31 2.34 -3.24 -15.05
C GLU A 31 1.31 -4.30 -15.50
N GLU A 32 1.33 -5.46 -14.88
CA GLU A 32 0.39 -6.54 -15.21
C GLU A 32 -1.02 -6.26 -14.71
N GLY A 33 -1.16 -5.34 -13.79
CA GLY A 33 -2.44 -4.94 -13.24
C GLY A 33 -2.27 -4.41 -11.83
N HIS A 34 -2.94 -3.31 -11.52
CA HIS A 34 -2.85 -2.68 -10.20
C HIS A 34 -4.15 -1.98 -9.85
N ILE A 35 -4.31 -1.67 -8.57
CA ILE A 35 -5.48 -0.92 -8.10
C ILE A 35 -5.35 0.52 -8.63
N PRO A 36 -6.43 1.11 -9.17
CA PRO A 36 -6.36 2.47 -9.73
C PRO A 36 -5.78 3.47 -8.74
N GLU A 37 -4.97 4.39 -9.26
CA GLU A 37 -4.33 5.48 -8.52
C GLU A 37 -3.25 5.04 -7.54
N ALA A 38 -2.84 3.77 -7.57
CA ALA A 38 -1.78 3.30 -6.69
C ALA A 38 -0.44 3.89 -7.10
N LYS A 39 0.35 4.29 -6.10
CA LYS A 39 1.73 4.72 -6.28
C LYS A 39 2.60 3.49 -6.07
N GLN A 40 3.45 3.17 -7.03
CA GLN A 40 4.29 1.98 -6.93
C GLN A 40 5.62 2.33 -6.25
N ILE A 41 5.95 1.61 -5.18
CA ILE A 41 7.25 1.73 -4.49
C ILE A 41 7.68 0.31 -4.12
N ASP A 42 8.68 -0.21 -4.84
CA ASP A 42 9.12 -1.60 -4.69
C ASP A 42 9.84 -1.83 -3.37
N ILE A 43 9.27 -2.67 -2.49
CA ILE A 43 9.87 -2.95 -1.19
C ILE A 43 11.15 -3.77 -1.30
N TYR A 44 11.35 -4.50 -2.42
CA TYR A 44 12.59 -5.27 -2.62
C TYR A 44 13.80 -4.35 -2.85
N ASN A 45 13.57 -3.13 -3.27
CA ASN A 45 14.65 -2.14 -3.37
C ASN A 45 14.66 -1.34 -2.07
N GLY A 46 15.20 -1.96 -1.00
CA GLY A 46 15.07 -1.45 0.36
C GLY A 46 15.57 -0.02 0.57
N ALA A 47 16.72 0.33 0.00
CA ALA A 47 17.28 1.68 0.16
C ALA A 47 16.39 2.72 -0.51
N GLU A 48 15.93 2.45 -1.73
CA GLU A 48 15.04 3.36 -2.45
C GLU A 48 13.67 3.44 -1.77
N PHE A 49 13.18 2.29 -1.27
CA PHE A 49 11.91 2.27 -0.54
C PHE A 49 11.96 3.19 0.68
N LEU A 50 13.02 3.08 1.49
CA LEU A 50 13.15 3.93 2.68
C LEU A 50 13.30 5.40 2.30
N LYS A 51 14.03 5.70 1.24
CA LYS A 51 14.18 7.07 0.76
C LYS A 51 12.82 7.68 0.40
N GLN A 52 12.03 6.95 -0.38
CA GLN A 52 10.71 7.44 -0.78
C GLN A 52 9.74 7.50 0.40
N ALA A 53 9.83 6.53 1.33
CA ALA A 53 8.98 6.53 2.52
C ALA A 53 9.20 7.78 3.37
N LYS A 54 10.46 8.20 3.50
CA LYS A 54 10.79 9.41 4.27
C LYS A 54 10.28 10.69 3.61
N GLU A 55 10.02 10.64 2.32
CA GLU A 55 9.50 11.79 1.57
C GLU A 55 7.97 11.85 1.56
N LEU A 56 7.29 10.82 2.04
CA LEU A 56 5.84 10.81 2.13
C LEU A 56 5.36 11.76 3.20
N ASP A 57 4.18 12.35 2.97
CA ASP A 57 3.56 13.23 3.95
C ASP A 57 3.10 12.38 5.15
N PRO A 58 3.68 12.58 6.35
CA PRO A 58 3.33 11.75 7.51
C PRO A 58 1.92 11.98 8.04
N GLU A 59 1.24 13.04 7.58
CA GLU A 59 -0.11 13.34 8.02
C GLU A 59 -1.19 12.69 7.16
N LYS A 60 -0.80 12.03 6.06
CA LYS A 60 -1.75 11.30 5.23
C LYS A 60 -1.91 9.86 5.72
N ASN A 61 -2.93 9.19 5.17
CA ASN A 61 -3.25 7.82 5.53
C ASN A 61 -2.91 6.92 4.34
N TYR A 62 -2.11 5.88 4.59
CA TYR A 62 -1.56 5.06 3.52
C TYR A 62 -2.21 3.69 3.50
N TYR A 63 -2.73 3.32 2.34
CA TYR A 63 -3.43 2.07 2.08
C TYR A 63 -2.51 1.21 1.22
N VAL A 64 -1.91 0.19 1.82
CA VAL A 64 -0.76 -0.51 1.27
C VAL A 64 -1.16 -1.93 0.88
N TYR A 65 -0.71 -2.37 -0.28
CA TYR A 65 -0.97 -3.74 -0.69
C TYR A 65 0.20 -4.32 -1.47
N CYS A 66 0.22 -5.66 -1.51
CA CYS A 66 1.12 -6.41 -2.37
C CYS A 66 0.33 -7.56 -3.00
N ARG A 67 0.98 -8.64 -3.35
CA ARG A 67 0.30 -9.77 -3.97
C ARG A 67 -0.65 -10.47 -2.98
N SER A 68 -0.15 -10.83 -1.80
CA SER A 68 -0.91 -11.63 -0.83
C SER A 68 -0.94 -11.08 0.59
N GLY A 69 -0.28 -9.94 0.82
CA GLY A 69 -0.32 -9.25 2.12
C GLY A 69 0.97 -9.30 2.94
N GLY A 70 1.92 -10.17 2.59
CA GLY A 70 3.17 -10.32 3.37
C GLY A 70 4.14 -9.16 3.21
N ARG A 71 4.46 -8.81 1.98
CA ARG A 71 5.37 -7.69 1.68
C ARG A 71 4.77 -6.38 2.18
N SER A 72 3.46 -6.21 1.99
CA SER A 72 2.80 -4.97 2.40
C SER A 72 2.70 -4.82 3.90
N ALA A 73 2.56 -5.93 4.64
CA ALA A 73 2.62 -5.87 6.11
C ALA A 73 3.98 -5.35 6.56
N GLN A 74 5.05 -5.86 5.96
CA GLN A 74 6.41 -5.42 6.25
C GLN A 74 6.59 -3.93 5.87
N ALA A 75 6.01 -3.53 4.73
CA ALA A 75 6.07 -2.14 4.29
C ALA A 75 5.39 -1.21 5.28
N CYS A 76 4.23 -1.60 5.82
CA CYS A 76 3.53 -0.81 6.82
C CYS A 76 4.40 -0.60 8.07
N MET A 77 5.12 -1.64 8.50
CA MET A 77 6.02 -1.52 9.64
C MET A 77 7.15 -0.53 9.36
N LEU A 78 7.72 -0.59 8.15
CA LEU A 78 8.78 0.33 7.76
C LEU A 78 8.26 1.77 7.68
N LEU A 79 7.06 1.97 7.14
CA LEU A 79 6.44 3.29 7.07
C LEU A 79 6.26 3.87 8.47
N ASN A 80 5.77 3.06 9.41
CA ASN A 80 5.63 3.50 10.80
C ASN A 80 6.98 3.91 11.40
N SER A 81 8.03 3.17 11.07
CA SER A 81 9.36 3.43 11.63
C SER A 81 9.96 4.76 11.15
N VAL A 82 9.51 5.28 10.01
CA VAL A 82 10.01 6.55 9.48
C VAL A 82 9.04 7.72 9.71
N GLY A 83 8.03 7.53 10.56
CA GLY A 83 7.17 8.63 11.02
C GLY A 83 5.78 8.69 10.39
N VAL A 84 5.44 7.77 9.48
CA VAL A 84 4.09 7.69 8.93
C VAL A 84 3.18 7.13 10.03
N LYS A 85 2.13 7.88 10.37
CA LYS A 85 1.27 7.51 11.49
C LYS A 85 0.29 6.40 11.16
N ASN A 86 -0.29 6.45 9.96
CA ASN A 86 -1.39 5.55 9.60
C ASN A 86 -1.06 4.80 8.33
N ALA A 87 -0.86 3.48 8.46
CA ALA A 87 -0.62 2.58 7.34
C ALA A 87 -1.50 1.36 7.54
N TYR A 88 -2.28 1.02 6.53
CA TYR A 88 -3.26 -0.05 6.58
C TYR A 88 -2.95 -1.09 5.52
N ASN A 89 -2.76 -2.33 5.95
CA ASN A 89 -2.43 -3.44 5.05
C ASN A 89 -3.70 -4.09 4.51
N LEU A 90 -3.73 -4.31 3.19
CA LEU A 90 -4.83 -5.03 2.55
C LEU A 90 -4.61 -6.53 2.76
N LYS A 91 -5.40 -7.12 3.65
CA LYS A 91 -5.32 -8.55 3.93
C LYS A 91 -5.71 -9.34 2.67
N GLY A 92 -4.89 -10.32 2.33
CA GLY A 92 -5.10 -11.11 1.12
C GLY A 92 -4.54 -10.48 -0.15
N GLY A 93 -4.19 -9.19 -0.12
CA GLY A 93 -3.56 -8.50 -1.24
C GLY A 93 -4.41 -8.43 -2.49
N ILE A 94 -3.75 -8.10 -3.60
CA ILE A 94 -4.45 -7.96 -4.89
C ILE A 94 -4.97 -9.29 -5.41
N THR A 95 -4.38 -10.41 -4.95
CA THR A 95 -4.82 -11.75 -5.35
C THR A 95 -6.29 -11.99 -5.02
N GLU A 96 -6.75 -11.47 -3.87
CA GLU A 96 -8.14 -11.64 -3.43
C GLU A 96 -9.01 -10.41 -3.68
N TRP A 97 -8.43 -9.36 -4.27
CA TRP A 97 -9.11 -8.10 -4.49
C TRP A 97 -10.24 -8.24 -5.52
N GLU A 98 -11.43 -7.80 -5.15
CA GLU A 98 -12.61 -7.87 -6.01
C GLU A 98 -13.00 -6.52 -6.62
N GLY A 99 -12.22 -5.48 -6.34
CA GLY A 99 -12.46 -4.16 -6.89
C GLY A 99 -11.83 -3.99 -8.26
N GLU A 100 -11.80 -2.75 -8.73
CA GLU A 100 -11.28 -2.42 -10.06
C GLU A 100 -9.77 -2.64 -10.16
N ILE A 101 -9.32 -3.14 -11.31
CA ILE A 101 -7.90 -3.30 -11.65
C ILE A 101 -7.67 -2.61 -12.99
N VAL A 102 -6.59 -1.85 -13.10
CA VAL A 102 -6.17 -1.19 -14.34
C VAL A 102 -4.77 -1.64 -14.70
N GLU A 103 -4.40 -1.45 -15.96
CA GLU A 103 -3.06 -1.82 -16.45
C GLU A 103 -2.27 -0.60 -16.90
#